data_3bae99b162290c10cbfdf3455c5f5803
#
_entry.id   3bae99b162290c10cbfdf3455c5f5803
#
_cell.length_a   1.000
_cell.length_b   1.000
_cell.length_c   1.000
_cell.angle_alpha   90.00
_cell.angle_beta   90.00
_cell.angle_gamma   90.00
#
_symmetry.space_group_name_H-M   'P 1'
#
loop_
_entity.id
_entity.type
_entity.pdbx_description
1 polymer ?
#
loop_
_entity_poly.entity_id
_entity_poly.type
_entity_poly.pdbx_seq_one_letter_code
_entity_poly.pdbx_strand_id
1 'polypeptide(L)'
;FNSAVAIVHQMAGVIPDMIVVGITNTVRQRDLTPTPVAGDNVSGGGENFIKFISNELFPYIDKHYPTAPYRVFSGHSLGGLTVANTLINHTGLFNAYIAIDPSLWWDNQKLLKQAQQQLLKINFSKKSLFVAIANNMSPGVDTMSVIRDTLNPNTLTTRSVLPFVKALKETNPQGLRWNYKFYPNEPHGTVELNAEYDAVRYLFSYYWFRTSQFDGHPELNVDSVLAAHFKMLSERFGYTVVPPESLVNSLAYYCWGNNKPKEAFSLFKRNIDNHPQSGNAFDSMGDFYAGTGEKQKAIEAYSKSLNLQETADTRRKLNELIGKK
;
A
#
# COMPACT_ATOMS: atom_id res chain seq x y z
N PHE A 1 14.10 3.01 -8.14
CA PHE A 1 13.10 4.08 -8.32
C PHE A 1 12.19 3.80 -9.50
N ASN A 2 12.72 3.58 -10.71
CA ASN A 2 11.92 3.35 -11.92
C ASN A 2 11.03 2.10 -11.81
N SER A 3 11.51 1.03 -11.20
CA SER A 3 10.74 -0.19 -10.92
C SER A 3 9.54 0.10 -10.02
N ALA A 4 9.75 0.82 -8.93
CA ALA A 4 8.67 1.19 -8.01
C ALA A 4 7.59 2.04 -8.70
N VAL A 5 7.99 3.02 -9.52
CA VAL A 5 7.05 3.84 -10.31
C VAL A 5 6.25 2.97 -11.29
N ALA A 6 6.92 2.06 -12.01
CA ALA A 6 6.26 1.17 -12.97
C ALA A 6 5.26 0.23 -12.28
N ILE A 7 5.64 -0.35 -11.12
CA ILE A 7 4.76 -1.24 -10.34
C ILE A 7 3.52 -0.49 -9.85
N VAL A 8 3.69 0.70 -9.29
CA VAL A 8 2.56 1.51 -8.81
C VAL A 8 1.61 1.84 -9.96
N HIS A 9 2.13 2.22 -11.12
CA HIS A 9 1.32 2.50 -12.30
C HIS A 9 0.56 1.26 -12.81
N GLN A 10 1.23 0.12 -12.93
CA GLN A 10 0.64 -1.14 -13.43
C GLN A 10 -0.40 -1.73 -12.49
N MET A 11 -0.30 -1.43 -11.20
CA MET A 11 -1.21 -1.96 -10.17
C MET A 11 -2.32 -0.98 -9.79
N ALA A 12 -2.53 0.08 -10.57
CA ALA A 12 -3.60 1.05 -10.33
C ALA A 12 -4.96 0.35 -10.13
N GLY A 13 -5.69 0.74 -9.09
CA GLY A 13 -6.96 0.12 -8.69
C GLY A 13 -6.85 -1.21 -7.92
N VAL A 14 -5.67 -1.86 -7.90
CA VAL A 14 -5.40 -3.09 -7.12
C VAL A 14 -4.69 -2.75 -5.81
N ILE A 15 -3.95 -1.66 -5.81
CA ILE A 15 -3.30 -1.05 -4.65
C ILE A 15 -3.73 0.42 -4.54
N PRO A 16 -3.54 1.10 -3.39
CA PRO A 16 -3.81 2.52 -3.30
C PRO A 16 -2.91 3.34 -4.23
N ASP A 17 -3.41 4.48 -4.71
CA ASP A 17 -2.57 5.45 -5.40
C ASP A 17 -1.45 5.92 -4.49
N MET A 18 -0.24 6.04 -5.04
CA MET A 18 0.95 6.37 -4.26
C MET A 18 1.80 7.44 -4.94
N ILE A 19 2.38 8.29 -4.12
CA ILE A 19 3.47 9.18 -4.51
C ILE A 19 4.78 8.45 -4.24
N VAL A 20 5.59 8.24 -5.28
CA VAL A 20 6.90 7.58 -5.15
C VAL A 20 7.99 8.63 -5.02
N VAL A 21 8.68 8.63 -3.89
CA VAL A 21 9.77 9.56 -3.59
C VAL A 21 11.10 8.81 -3.63
N GLY A 22 11.93 9.11 -4.63
CA GLY A 22 13.29 8.58 -4.72
C GLY A 22 14.28 9.51 -4.04
N ILE A 23 15.06 8.97 -3.09
CA ILE A 23 16.08 9.72 -2.39
C ILE A 23 17.46 9.37 -2.97
N THR A 24 18.13 10.36 -3.55
CA THR A 24 19.51 10.20 -4.00
C THR A 24 20.47 10.49 -2.85
N ASN A 25 21.28 9.50 -2.50
CA ASN A 25 22.31 9.66 -1.47
C ASN A 25 23.60 10.22 -2.09
N THR A 26 24.13 11.30 -1.53
CA THR A 26 25.42 11.87 -1.97
C THR A 26 26.59 11.00 -1.54
N VAL A 27 26.50 10.43 -0.33
CA VAL A 27 27.47 9.45 0.19
C VAL A 27 26.69 8.28 0.77
N ARG A 28 26.40 7.31 -0.11
CA ARG A 28 25.51 6.18 0.20
C ARG A 28 25.90 5.41 1.46
N GLN A 29 27.19 5.16 1.64
CA GLN A 29 27.70 4.41 2.79
C GLN A 29 27.51 5.16 4.10
N ARG A 30 27.73 6.49 4.12
CA ARG A 30 27.45 7.33 5.29
C ARG A 30 25.97 7.28 5.66
N ASP A 31 25.11 7.54 4.70
CA ASP A 31 23.69 7.79 4.93
C ASP A 31 22.89 6.51 5.27
N LEU A 32 23.31 5.36 4.72
CA LEU A 32 22.56 4.13 4.82
C LEU A 32 23.07 3.13 5.87
N THR A 33 24.14 3.49 6.60
CA THR A 33 24.67 2.60 7.64
C THR A 33 24.40 3.15 9.04
N PRO A 34 23.78 2.35 9.93
CA PRO A 34 23.36 2.81 11.27
C PRO A 34 24.53 2.99 12.23
N THR A 35 25.67 2.33 11.96
CA THR A 35 26.84 2.35 12.85
C THR A 35 28.13 2.51 12.07
N PRO A 36 29.13 3.22 12.62
CA PRO A 36 30.45 3.28 12.03
C PRO A 36 31.17 1.92 12.17
N VAL A 37 32.04 1.62 11.24
CA VAL A 37 32.91 0.43 11.26
C VAL A 37 34.38 0.86 11.32
N ALA A 38 35.16 0.19 12.12
CA ALA A 38 36.58 0.49 12.27
C ALA A 38 37.31 0.42 10.91
N GLY A 39 38.12 1.43 10.62
CA GLY A 39 38.82 1.57 9.34
C GLY A 39 37.98 2.22 8.21
N ASP A 40 36.72 2.53 8.45
CA ASP A 40 35.85 3.26 7.53
C ASP A 40 35.44 4.61 8.15
N ASN A 41 36.06 5.68 7.66
CA ASN A 41 35.84 7.05 8.16
C ASN A 41 34.53 7.69 7.65
N VAL A 42 33.75 6.98 6.85
CA VAL A 42 32.56 7.52 6.16
C VAL A 42 31.27 6.97 6.75
N SER A 43 31.26 5.70 7.20
CA SER A 43 30.05 5.02 7.66
C SER A 43 29.46 5.55 8.98
N GLY A 44 28.23 5.20 9.28
CA GLY A 44 27.60 5.45 10.60
C GLY A 44 26.75 6.72 10.70
N GLY A 45 26.42 7.37 9.58
CA GLY A 45 25.59 8.57 9.55
C GLY A 45 24.07 8.29 9.39
N GLY A 46 23.64 7.03 9.44
CA GLY A 46 22.26 6.64 9.21
C GLY A 46 21.23 7.32 10.11
N GLU A 47 21.59 7.61 11.35
CA GLU A 47 20.71 8.36 12.25
C GLU A 47 20.40 9.79 11.75
N ASN A 48 21.38 10.47 11.17
CA ASN A 48 21.19 11.79 10.57
C ASN A 48 20.32 11.69 9.30
N PHE A 49 20.47 10.62 8.53
CA PHE A 49 19.63 10.36 7.37
C PHE A 49 18.16 10.12 7.77
N ILE A 50 17.90 9.39 8.84
CA ILE A 50 16.53 9.20 9.36
C ILE A 50 15.95 10.52 9.89
N LYS A 51 16.76 11.36 10.56
CA LYS A 51 16.35 12.71 10.98
C LYS A 51 16.02 13.60 9.79
N PHE A 52 16.81 13.56 8.72
CA PHE A 52 16.48 14.26 7.47
C PHE A 52 15.14 13.82 6.91
N ILE A 53 14.89 12.50 6.84
CA ILE A 53 13.59 11.97 6.36
C ILE A 53 12.43 12.50 7.21
N SER A 54 12.55 12.43 8.54
CA SER A 54 11.46 12.79 9.45
C SER A 54 11.23 14.31 9.57
N ASN A 55 12.30 15.10 9.59
CA ASN A 55 12.23 16.50 9.96
C ASN A 55 12.22 17.46 8.77
N GLU A 56 12.68 16.98 7.59
CA GLU A 56 12.79 17.80 6.40
C GLU A 56 11.97 17.23 5.24
N LEU A 57 12.21 15.97 4.88
CA LEU A 57 11.57 15.36 3.71
C LEU A 57 10.05 15.18 3.91
N PHE A 58 9.61 14.62 5.02
CA PHE A 58 8.18 14.45 5.27
C PHE A 58 7.43 15.77 5.26
N PRO A 59 7.83 16.82 6.02
CA PRO A 59 7.15 18.12 5.96
C PRO A 59 7.18 18.74 4.56
N TYR A 60 8.26 18.58 3.81
CA TYR A 60 8.34 19.09 2.46
C TYR A 60 7.32 18.42 1.53
N ILE A 61 7.26 17.08 1.52
CA ILE A 61 6.35 16.32 0.68
C ILE A 61 4.89 16.59 1.08
N ASP A 62 4.58 16.55 2.38
CA ASP A 62 3.22 16.78 2.88
C ASP A 62 2.70 18.20 2.56
N LYS A 63 3.60 19.18 2.48
CA LYS A 63 3.25 20.55 2.11
C LYS A 63 2.97 20.73 0.62
N HIS A 64 3.68 19.99 -0.25
CA HIS A 64 3.68 20.25 -1.69
C HIS A 64 2.82 19.27 -2.49
N TYR A 65 2.42 18.15 -1.89
CA TYR A 65 1.67 17.10 -2.58
C TYR A 65 0.48 16.64 -1.72
N PRO A 66 -0.61 16.16 -2.34
CA PRO A 66 -1.80 15.67 -1.62
C PRO A 66 -1.53 14.29 -1.00
N THR A 67 -0.81 14.27 0.11
CA THR A 67 -0.42 13.05 0.80
C THR A 67 -1.48 12.55 1.78
N ALA A 68 -1.47 11.24 2.02
CA ALA A 68 -2.15 10.61 3.14
C ALA A 68 -1.12 10.17 4.20
N PRO A 69 -1.52 10.00 5.48
CA PRO A 69 -0.58 9.71 6.57
C PRO A 69 -0.08 8.25 6.59
N TYR A 70 -0.22 7.50 5.50
CA TYR A 70 0.30 6.14 5.36
C TYR A 70 1.57 6.15 4.52
N ARG A 71 2.69 5.72 5.10
CA ARG A 71 3.99 5.75 4.47
C ARG A 71 4.60 4.37 4.37
N VAL A 72 5.19 4.08 3.21
CA VAL A 72 5.96 2.85 2.95
C VAL A 72 7.43 3.22 2.79
N PHE A 73 8.31 2.44 3.42
CA PHE A 73 9.76 2.58 3.26
C PHE A 73 10.32 1.34 2.57
N SER A 74 10.89 1.53 1.39
CA SER A 74 11.53 0.46 0.61
C SER A 74 13.02 0.72 0.44
N GLY A 75 13.82 -0.32 0.49
CA GLY A 75 15.25 -0.23 0.25
C GLY A 75 15.90 -1.58 0.00
N HIS A 76 16.94 -1.56 -0.86
CA HIS A 76 17.74 -2.71 -1.24
C HIS A 76 19.16 -2.61 -0.66
N SER A 77 19.73 -3.73 -0.27
CA SER A 77 21.13 -3.81 0.21
C SER A 77 21.37 -2.96 1.46
N LEU A 78 22.23 -1.94 1.42
CA LEU A 78 22.38 -0.95 2.51
C LEU A 78 21.08 -0.15 2.72
N GLY A 79 20.29 0.12 1.67
CA GLY A 79 18.94 0.67 1.81
C GLY A 79 18.02 -0.27 2.60
N GLY A 80 18.10 -1.57 2.35
CA GLY A 80 17.39 -2.60 3.12
C GLY A 80 17.84 -2.66 4.59
N LEU A 81 19.13 -2.46 4.85
CA LEU A 81 19.68 -2.30 6.21
C LEU A 81 19.04 -1.09 6.91
N THR A 82 18.94 0.05 6.21
CA THR A 82 18.30 1.26 6.74
C THR A 82 16.82 1.02 7.03
N VAL A 83 16.10 0.32 6.15
CA VAL A 83 14.70 -0.08 6.37
C VAL A 83 14.56 -0.93 7.63
N ALA A 84 15.39 -1.96 7.78
CA ALA A 84 15.39 -2.83 8.95
C ALA A 84 15.75 -2.07 10.23
N ASN A 85 16.75 -1.17 10.17
CA ASN A 85 17.11 -0.31 11.29
C ASN A 85 15.96 0.61 11.70
N THR A 86 15.26 1.20 10.73
CA THR A 86 14.12 2.07 11.00
C THR A 86 12.95 1.29 11.62
N LEU A 87 12.69 0.08 11.16
CA LEU A 87 11.68 -0.78 11.77
C LEU A 87 11.98 -1.08 13.25
N ILE A 88 13.24 -1.32 13.60
CA ILE A 88 13.63 -1.70 14.97
C ILE A 88 13.77 -0.48 15.88
N ASN A 89 14.36 0.61 15.40
CA ASN A 89 14.73 1.75 16.25
C ASN A 89 13.81 2.97 16.10
N HIS A 90 13.07 3.06 14.99
CA HIS A 90 12.20 4.21 14.65
C HIS A 90 10.85 3.74 14.11
N THR A 91 10.25 2.73 14.74
CA THR A 91 9.03 2.03 14.29
C THR A 91 7.86 2.97 14.00
N GLY A 92 7.82 4.15 14.62
CA GLY A 92 6.75 5.14 14.43
C GLY A 92 6.74 5.84 13.08
N LEU A 93 7.87 5.88 12.34
CA LEU A 93 8.02 6.73 11.16
C LEU A 93 7.24 6.23 9.94
N PHE A 94 7.13 4.93 9.76
CA PHE A 94 6.45 4.34 8.61
C PHE A 94 5.39 3.33 9.05
N ASN A 95 4.46 3.02 8.15
CA ASN A 95 3.41 2.02 8.35
C ASN A 95 3.80 0.67 7.77
N ALA A 96 4.56 0.68 6.68
CA ALA A 96 5.02 -0.53 6.01
C ALA A 96 6.49 -0.42 5.60
N TYR A 97 7.17 -1.56 5.61
CA TYR A 97 8.60 -1.70 5.40
C TYR A 97 8.88 -2.79 4.38
N ILE A 98 9.71 -2.49 3.39
CA ILE A 98 10.14 -3.43 2.35
C ILE A 98 11.66 -3.51 2.41
N ALA A 99 12.19 -4.56 3.03
CA ALA A 99 13.62 -4.80 3.16
C ALA A 99 14.06 -5.82 2.09
N ILE A 100 14.68 -5.34 1.01
CA ILE A 100 15.12 -6.18 -0.10
C ILE A 100 16.58 -6.53 0.10
N ASP A 101 16.84 -7.81 0.29
CA ASP A 101 18.16 -8.40 0.51
C ASP A 101 19.08 -7.55 1.41
N PRO A 102 18.59 -7.22 2.64
CA PRO A 102 19.18 -6.21 3.50
C PRO A 102 20.58 -6.63 3.98
N SER A 103 21.53 -5.69 3.97
CA SER A 103 22.93 -5.89 4.40
C SER A 103 23.05 -6.06 5.92
N LEU A 104 22.32 -7.02 6.52
CA LEU A 104 22.30 -7.26 7.97
C LEU A 104 23.63 -7.82 8.52
N TRP A 105 24.59 -8.13 7.65
CA TRP A 105 25.96 -8.48 7.99
C TRP A 105 26.78 -7.27 8.49
N TRP A 106 26.31 -6.03 8.27
CA TRP A 106 27.00 -4.80 8.65
C TRP A 106 27.37 -4.78 10.13
N ASP A 107 28.56 -4.22 10.42
CA ASP A 107 29.09 -4.05 11.78
C ASP A 107 28.97 -5.35 12.62
N ASN A 108 29.50 -6.45 12.09
CA ASN A 108 29.43 -7.76 12.74
C ASN A 108 28.01 -8.18 13.14
N GLN A 109 27.01 -7.90 12.27
CA GLN A 109 25.60 -8.24 12.47
C GLN A 109 24.97 -7.53 13.70
N LYS A 110 25.43 -6.35 14.03
CA LYS A 110 24.97 -5.61 15.22
C LYS A 110 23.46 -5.41 15.23
N LEU A 111 22.88 -4.96 14.10
CA LEU A 111 21.44 -4.79 13.99
C LEU A 111 20.67 -6.12 14.10
N LEU A 112 21.19 -7.19 13.52
CA LEU A 112 20.60 -8.52 13.64
C LEU A 112 20.56 -8.97 15.11
N LYS A 113 21.65 -8.86 15.83
CA LYS A 113 21.74 -9.19 17.27
C LYS A 113 20.79 -8.35 18.11
N GLN A 114 20.69 -7.05 17.79
CA GLN A 114 19.74 -6.16 18.44
C GLN A 114 18.30 -6.58 18.16
N ALA A 115 17.95 -6.87 16.91
CA ALA A 115 16.62 -7.33 16.54
C ALA A 115 16.20 -8.60 17.30
N GLN A 116 17.09 -9.60 17.38
CA GLN A 116 16.85 -10.85 18.13
C GLN A 116 16.52 -10.61 19.60
N GLN A 117 17.02 -9.53 20.21
CA GLN A 117 16.76 -9.17 21.61
C GLN A 117 15.54 -8.30 21.82
N GLN A 118 15.14 -7.55 20.80
CA GLN A 118 14.15 -6.48 20.95
C GLN A 118 12.81 -6.73 20.27
N LEU A 119 12.71 -7.68 19.32
CA LEU A 119 11.48 -7.93 18.56
C LEU A 119 10.23 -8.15 19.45
N LEU A 120 10.38 -8.78 20.61
CA LEU A 120 9.27 -8.98 21.56
C LEU A 120 8.92 -7.72 22.39
N LYS A 121 9.78 -6.70 22.41
CA LYS A 121 9.60 -5.50 23.24
C LYS A 121 9.03 -4.33 22.44
N ILE A 122 9.09 -4.39 21.13
CA ILE A 122 8.65 -3.32 20.24
C ILE A 122 7.15 -3.46 19.97
N ASN A 123 6.43 -2.36 20.04
CA ASN A 123 5.04 -2.31 19.62
C ASN A 123 4.95 -2.14 18.09
N PHE A 124 4.56 -3.21 17.40
CA PHE A 124 4.36 -3.23 15.95
C PHE A 124 2.90 -3.05 15.54
N SER A 125 2.04 -2.53 16.40
CA SER A 125 0.62 -2.32 16.05
C SER A 125 0.48 -1.55 14.73
N LYS A 126 -0.30 -2.11 13.81
CA LYS A 126 -0.54 -1.56 12.45
C LYS A 126 0.72 -1.45 11.58
N LYS A 127 1.78 -2.20 11.88
CA LYS A 127 2.98 -2.25 11.04
C LYS A 127 2.97 -3.47 10.13
N SER A 128 3.57 -3.30 8.96
CA SER A 128 3.78 -4.40 8.01
C SER A 128 5.22 -4.46 7.55
N LEU A 129 5.73 -5.67 7.33
CA LEU A 129 7.09 -5.91 6.83
C LEU A 129 7.08 -6.97 5.74
N PHE A 130 7.80 -6.71 4.66
CA PHE A 130 8.17 -7.73 3.69
C PHE A 130 9.69 -7.82 3.60
N VAL A 131 10.23 -9.05 3.68
CA VAL A 131 11.66 -9.31 3.55
C VAL A 131 11.91 -10.13 2.30
N ALA A 132 12.69 -9.60 1.36
CA ALA A 132 13.16 -10.35 0.20
C ALA A 132 14.58 -10.87 0.44
N ILE A 133 14.85 -12.09 -0.01
CA ILE A 133 16.14 -12.75 0.09
C ILE A 133 16.59 -13.18 -1.29
N ALA A 134 17.68 -12.60 -1.79
CA ALA A 134 18.29 -12.99 -3.04
C ALA A 134 19.09 -14.29 -2.90
N ASN A 135 19.34 -14.95 -4.03
CA ASN A 135 20.20 -16.13 -4.08
C ASN A 135 21.59 -15.78 -4.58
N ASN A 136 22.52 -15.65 -3.64
CA ASN A 136 23.96 -15.50 -3.95
C ASN A 136 24.77 -16.75 -3.63
N MET A 137 24.11 -17.90 -3.50
CA MET A 137 24.73 -19.18 -3.18
C MET A 137 25.32 -19.83 -4.44
N SER A 138 26.39 -20.59 -4.25
CA SER A 138 26.92 -21.45 -5.31
C SER A 138 25.94 -22.57 -5.67
N PRO A 139 25.94 -23.07 -6.91
CA PRO A 139 25.12 -24.21 -7.30
C PRO A 139 25.25 -25.40 -6.32
N GLY A 140 24.14 -25.97 -5.91
CA GLY A 140 24.10 -27.11 -4.98
C GLY A 140 24.16 -26.74 -3.49
N VAL A 141 24.36 -25.46 -3.15
CA VAL A 141 24.24 -24.97 -1.77
C VAL A 141 22.79 -24.57 -1.49
N ASP A 142 22.27 -25.01 -0.37
CA ASP A 142 20.90 -24.68 0.08
C ASP A 142 20.91 -23.68 1.25
N THR A 143 19.72 -23.19 1.62
CA THR A 143 19.55 -22.22 2.71
C THR A 143 19.90 -22.77 4.10
N MET A 144 19.98 -24.08 4.26
CA MET A 144 20.37 -24.72 5.53
C MET A 144 21.88 -24.85 5.66
N SER A 145 22.55 -25.19 4.58
CA SER A 145 24.01 -25.34 4.51
C SER A 145 24.74 -24.00 4.44
N VAL A 146 24.19 -23.00 3.76
CA VAL A 146 24.80 -21.67 3.59
C VAL A 146 25.05 -20.97 4.93
N ILE A 147 24.22 -21.18 5.93
CA ILE A 147 24.41 -20.58 7.27
C ILE A 147 25.76 -20.98 7.88
N ARG A 148 26.28 -22.16 7.54
CA ARG A 148 27.56 -22.69 8.02
C ARG A 148 28.76 -22.29 7.14
N ASP A 149 28.50 -21.73 5.95
CA ASP A 149 29.54 -21.29 5.03
C ASP A 149 30.11 -19.95 5.49
N THR A 150 31.20 -20.00 6.25
CA THR A 150 31.88 -18.80 6.77
C THR A 150 32.97 -18.27 5.83
N LEU A 151 33.30 -18.98 4.78
CA LEU A 151 34.43 -18.69 3.91
C LEU A 151 34.03 -17.89 2.66
N ASN A 152 32.82 -18.05 2.16
CA ASN A 152 32.39 -17.37 0.94
C ASN A 152 31.80 -15.97 1.25
N PRO A 153 32.47 -14.88 0.87
CA PRO A 153 32.00 -13.53 1.11
C PRO A 153 30.68 -13.22 0.34
N ASN A 154 30.44 -13.88 -0.78
CA ASN A 154 29.22 -13.65 -1.58
C ASN A 154 27.94 -14.08 -0.87
N THR A 155 28.02 -14.98 0.11
CA THR A 155 26.86 -15.46 0.89
C THR A 155 26.58 -14.64 2.15
N LEU A 156 27.37 -13.59 2.43
CA LEU A 156 27.24 -12.77 3.64
C LEU A 156 25.82 -12.23 3.84
N THR A 157 25.22 -11.69 2.78
CA THR A 157 23.85 -11.14 2.86
C THR A 157 22.87 -12.25 3.19
N THR A 158 22.84 -13.33 2.42
CA THR A 158 21.92 -14.46 2.65
C THR A 158 22.09 -15.02 4.07
N ARG A 159 23.34 -15.21 4.54
CA ARG A 159 23.67 -15.70 5.89
C ARG A 159 23.21 -14.79 7.01
N SER A 160 23.08 -13.49 6.76
CA SER A 160 22.61 -12.53 7.76
C SER A 160 21.08 -12.33 7.72
N VAL A 161 20.45 -12.47 6.55
CA VAL A 161 19.00 -12.29 6.41
C VAL A 161 18.22 -13.53 6.89
N LEU A 162 18.73 -14.74 6.64
CA LEU A 162 18.08 -15.97 7.09
C LEU A 162 17.89 -16.04 8.63
N PRO A 163 18.89 -15.70 9.48
CA PRO A 163 18.71 -15.62 10.92
C PRO A 163 17.73 -14.54 11.37
N PHE A 164 17.62 -13.42 10.63
CA PHE A 164 16.61 -12.40 10.91
C PHE A 164 15.19 -12.91 10.67
N VAL A 165 14.97 -13.58 9.53
CA VAL A 165 13.69 -14.25 9.25
C VAL A 165 13.40 -15.35 10.27
N LYS A 166 14.40 -16.11 10.69
CA LYS A 166 14.25 -17.10 11.76
C LYS A 166 13.80 -16.45 13.07
N ALA A 167 14.44 -15.35 13.46
CA ALA A 167 14.06 -14.59 14.66
C ALA A 167 12.61 -14.08 14.58
N LEU A 168 12.17 -13.55 13.43
CA LEU A 168 10.79 -13.14 13.21
C LEU A 168 9.80 -14.31 13.34
N LYS A 169 10.15 -15.50 12.84
CA LYS A 169 9.32 -16.72 12.98
C LYS A 169 9.19 -17.18 14.43
N GLU A 170 10.32 -17.21 15.14
CA GLU A 170 10.39 -17.71 16.52
C GLU A 170 9.72 -16.76 17.51
N THR A 171 9.88 -15.45 17.31
CA THR A 171 9.28 -14.43 18.21
C THR A 171 7.84 -14.11 17.88
N ASN A 172 7.43 -14.28 16.61
CA ASN A 172 6.11 -13.88 16.10
C ASN A 172 5.66 -12.52 16.66
N PRO A 173 6.35 -11.41 16.35
CA PRO A 173 6.18 -10.13 17.02
C PRO A 173 4.75 -9.63 16.95
N GLN A 174 4.15 -9.36 18.11
CA GLN A 174 2.74 -8.99 18.21
C GLN A 174 2.46 -7.68 17.43
N GLY A 175 1.42 -7.70 16.61
CA GLY A 175 0.97 -6.56 15.82
C GLY A 175 1.72 -6.35 14.51
N LEU A 176 2.82 -7.08 14.27
CA LEU A 176 3.54 -7.03 13.00
C LEU A 176 2.90 -8.01 12.00
N ARG A 177 2.33 -7.46 10.93
CA ARG A 177 1.95 -8.27 9.77
C ARG A 177 3.15 -8.42 8.86
N TRP A 178 3.72 -9.60 8.76
CA TRP A 178 4.94 -9.78 8.00
C TRP A 178 4.96 -11.04 7.13
N ASN A 179 5.78 -10.99 6.07
CA ASN A 179 6.09 -12.13 5.22
C ASN A 179 7.51 -11.99 4.68
N TYR A 180 8.01 -13.07 4.13
CA TYR A 180 9.28 -13.08 3.41
C TYR A 180 9.19 -13.96 2.17
N LYS A 181 10.09 -13.72 1.20
CA LYS A 181 10.25 -14.58 0.05
C LYS A 181 11.73 -14.74 -0.31
N PHE A 182 12.14 -15.98 -0.52
CA PHE A 182 13.44 -16.32 -1.11
C PHE A 182 13.28 -16.41 -2.63
N TYR A 183 14.20 -15.83 -3.36
CA TYR A 183 14.20 -15.76 -4.82
C TYR A 183 15.34 -16.63 -5.38
N PRO A 184 15.10 -17.90 -5.69
CA PRO A 184 16.15 -18.86 -6.06
C PRO A 184 16.87 -18.51 -7.36
N ASN A 185 16.23 -17.76 -8.25
CA ASN A 185 16.73 -17.40 -9.57
C ASN A 185 17.21 -15.94 -9.68
N GLU A 186 17.20 -15.19 -8.57
CA GLU A 186 17.54 -13.78 -8.55
C GLU A 186 18.77 -13.54 -7.66
N PRO A 187 19.93 -13.18 -8.24
CA PRO A 187 21.05 -12.70 -7.45
C PRO A 187 20.79 -11.30 -6.87
N HIS A 188 21.66 -10.86 -5.98
CA HIS A 188 21.56 -9.57 -5.28
C HIS A 188 21.26 -8.37 -6.18
N GLY A 189 21.86 -8.31 -7.35
CA GLY A 189 21.75 -7.16 -8.26
C GLY A 189 20.48 -7.12 -9.11
N THR A 190 19.64 -8.18 -9.13
CA THR A 190 18.44 -8.24 -9.98
C THR A 190 17.15 -8.47 -9.21
N VAL A 191 17.24 -8.84 -7.94
CA VAL A 191 16.08 -9.21 -7.11
C VAL A 191 15.08 -8.08 -6.89
N GLU A 192 15.50 -6.82 -7.05
CA GLU A 192 14.70 -5.63 -6.69
C GLU A 192 13.34 -5.61 -7.35
N LEU A 193 13.25 -5.79 -8.67
CA LEU A 193 11.99 -5.69 -9.41
C LEU A 193 10.96 -6.70 -8.93
N ASN A 194 11.36 -7.98 -8.86
CA ASN A 194 10.48 -9.06 -8.42
C ASN A 194 10.10 -8.91 -6.94
N ALA A 195 11.05 -8.48 -6.12
CA ALA A 195 10.84 -8.26 -4.69
C ALA A 195 9.87 -7.10 -4.41
N GLU A 196 10.02 -5.96 -5.10
CA GLU A 196 9.12 -4.82 -4.96
C GLU A 196 7.69 -5.18 -5.39
N TYR A 197 7.55 -5.87 -6.52
CA TYR A 197 6.24 -6.33 -7.00
C TYR A 197 5.54 -7.23 -5.98
N ASP A 198 6.22 -8.27 -5.50
CA ASP A 198 5.66 -9.19 -4.52
C ASP A 198 5.39 -8.51 -3.16
N ALA A 199 6.27 -7.61 -2.73
CA ALA A 199 6.11 -6.85 -1.51
C ALA A 199 4.85 -5.97 -1.54
N VAL A 200 4.67 -5.20 -2.60
CA VAL A 200 3.51 -4.31 -2.76
C VAL A 200 2.22 -5.14 -2.82
N ARG A 201 2.21 -6.24 -3.54
CA ARG A 201 1.07 -7.17 -3.57
C ARG A 201 0.75 -7.76 -2.19
N TYR A 202 1.78 -8.11 -1.42
CA TYR A 202 1.58 -8.60 -0.05
C TYR A 202 1.05 -7.49 0.84
N LEU A 203 1.69 -6.32 0.84
CA LEU A 203 1.31 -5.20 1.72
C LEU A 203 -0.14 -4.78 1.51
N PHE A 204 -0.61 -4.74 0.28
CA PHE A 204 -1.95 -4.27 -0.08
C PHE A 204 -2.90 -5.37 -0.57
N SER A 205 -2.64 -6.64 -0.25
CA SER A 205 -3.46 -7.79 -0.67
C SER A 205 -4.94 -7.70 -0.27
N TYR A 206 -5.26 -6.86 0.69
CA TYR A 206 -6.61 -6.59 1.19
C TYR A 206 -7.28 -5.35 0.57
N TYR A 207 -6.58 -4.61 -0.29
CA TYR A 207 -7.07 -3.33 -0.81
C TYR A 207 -8.13 -3.51 -1.90
N TRP A 208 -7.91 -4.44 -2.81
CA TRP A 208 -8.78 -4.62 -3.97
C TRP A 208 -10.16 -5.15 -3.58
N PHE A 209 -11.20 -4.37 -3.92
CA PHE A 209 -12.59 -4.77 -3.77
C PHE A 209 -13.03 -5.59 -4.98
N ARG A 210 -13.28 -6.88 -4.79
CA ARG A 210 -13.68 -7.79 -5.87
C ARG A 210 -15.18 -7.80 -6.05
N THR A 211 -15.69 -7.26 -7.15
CA THR A 211 -17.14 -7.24 -7.45
C THR A 211 -17.69 -8.62 -7.80
N SER A 212 -16.85 -9.52 -8.34
CA SER A 212 -17.23 -10.91 -8.64
C SER A 212 -17.66 -11.73 -7.42
N GLN A 213 -17.43 -11.24 -6.21
CA GLN A 213 -17.97 -11.90 -5.00
C GLN A 213 -19.50 -11.91 -4.92
N PHE A 214 -20.17 -11.10 -5.72
CA PHE A 214 -21.64 -11.07 -5.80
C PHE A 214 -22.23 -12.00 -6.85
N ASP A 215 -21.39 -12.55 -7.74
CA ASP A 215 -21.82 -13.44 -8.80
C ASP A 215 -22.35 -14.76 -8.20
N GLY A 216 -23.62 -15.08 -8.44
CA GLY A 216 -24.24 -16.27 -7.85
C GLY A 216 -24.58 -16.18 -6.36
N HIS A 217 -24.39 -15.00 -5.74
CA HIS A 217 -24.65 -14.76 -4.32
C HIS A 217 -25.70 -13.65 -4.09
N PRO A 218 -26.97 -13.86 -4.50
CA PRO A 218 -28.03 -12.86 -4.37
C PRO A 218 -28.36 -12.50 -2.90
N GLU A 219 -28.00 -13.35 -1.94
CA GLU A 219 -28.20 -13.13 -0.51
C GLU A 219 -27.28 -12.07 0.07
N LEU A 220 -26.14 -11.77 -0.58
CA LEU A 220 -25.22 -10.75 -0.10
C LEU A 220 -25.81 -9.35 -0.30
N ASN A 221 -25.78 -8.56 0.78
CA ASN A 221 -26.12 -7.14 0.72
C ASN A 221 -24.89 -6.34 0.25
N VAL A 222 -24.95 -5.83 -0.97
CA VAL A 222 -23.83 -5.17 -1.65
C VAL A 222 -23.37 -3.93 -0.90
N ASP A 223 -24.29 -3.09 -0.42
CA ASP A 223 -23.94 -1.87 0.30
C ASP A 223 -23.27 -2.16 1.65
N SER A 224 -23.72 -3.18 2.37
CA SER A 224 -23.10 -3.60 3.63
C SER A 224 -21.71 -4.16 3.43
N VAL A 225 -21.49 -4.98 2.40
CA VAL A 225 -20.18 -5.55 2.07
C VAL A 225 -19.21 -4.45 1.66
N LEU A 226 -19.63 -3.50 0.82
CA LEU A 226 -18.84 -2.34 0.43
C LEU A 226 -18.46 -1.50 1.66
N ALA A 227 -19.43 -1.17 2.52
CA ALA A 227 -19.21 -0.39 3.73
C ALA A 227 -18.21 -1.05 4.68
N ALA A 228 -18.33 -2.37 4.90
CA ALA A 228 -17.42 -3.13 5.75
C ALA A 228 -15.99 -3.12 5.19
N HIS A 229 -15.83 -3.27 3.87
CA HIS A 229 -14.52 -3.24 3.22
C HIS A 229 -13.82 -1.88 3.40
N PHE A 230 -14.49 -0.77 3.09
CA PHE A 230 -13.90 0.57 3.20
C PHE A 230 -13.71 1.02 4.65
N LYS A 231 -14.53 0.53 5.58
CA LYS A 231 -14.27 0.66 7.01
C LYS A 231 -12.97 -0.05 7.42
N MET A 232 -12.78 -1.30 7.00
CA MET A 232 -11.55 -2.06 7.26
C MET A 232 -10.32 -1.36 6.66
N LEU A 233 -10.41 -0.80 5.43
CA LEU A 233 -9.33 -0.02 4.84
C LEU A 233 -9.01 1.21 5.68
N SER A 234 -10.04 1.95 6.11
CA SER A 234 -9.87 3.16 6.94
C SER A 234 -9.19 2.85 8.29
N GLU A 235 -9.56 1.74 8.92
CA GLU A 235 -8.94 1.28 10.16
C GLU A 235 -7.45 0.92 9.97
N ARG A 236 -7.12 0.27 8.84
CA ARG A 236 -5.74 -0.13 8.51
C ARG A 236 -4.86 1.05 8.15
N PHE A 237 -5.38 1.98 7.37
CA PHE A 237 -4.61 3.14 6.92
C PHE A 237 -4.57 4.26 7.96
N GLY A 238 -5.50 4.27 8.94
CA GLY A 238 -5.55 5.27 9.99
C GLY A 238 -6.17 6.61 9.54
N TYR A 239 -6.85 6.62 8.38
CA TYR A 239 -7.63 7.76 7.88
C TYR A 239 -8.85 7.24 7.10
N THR A 240 -9.84 8.10 6.88
CA THR A 240 -11.05 7.72 6.14
C THR A 240 -10.72 7.44 4.68
N VAL A 241 -10.93 6.20 4.25
CA VAL A 241 -10.85 5.79 2.85
C VAL A 241 -12.26 5.75 2.29
N VAL A 242 -12.53 6.61 1.32
CA VAL A 242 -13.82 6.71 0.64
C VAL A 242 -13.80 5.79 -0.58
N PRO A 243 -14.85 4.99 -0.83
CA PRO A 243 -14.93 4.18 -2.04
C PRO A 243 -14.94 5.07 -3.29
N PRO A 244 -14.24 4.66 -4.37
CA PRO A 244 -14.25 5.40 -5.64
C PRO A 244 -15.68 5.57 -6.17
N GLU A 245 -15.99 6.76 -6.69
CA GLU A 245 -17.29 7.08 -7.26
C GLU A 245 -17.75 6.07 -8.29
N SER A 246 -16.87 5.72 -9.23
CA SER A 246 -17.18 4.76 -10.31
C SER A 246 -17.52 3.37 -9.80
N LEU A 247 -16.86 2.91 -8.72
CA LEU A 247 -17.15 1.62 -8.10
C LEU A 247 -18.55 1.63 -7.47
N VAL A 248 -18.85 2.66 -6.67
CA VAL A 248 -20.17 2.78 -6.01
C VAL A 248 -21.28 2.88 -7.05
N ASN A 249 -21.05 3.69 -8.09
CA ASN A 249 -21.99 3.87 -9.18
C ASN A 249 -22.29 2.54 -9.92
N SER A 250 -21.24 1.82 -10.28
CA SER A 250 -21.39 0.51 -10.95
C SER A 250 -22.17 -0.48 -10.09
N LEU A 251 -21.89 -0.53 -8.78
CA LEU A 251 -22.61 -1.41 -7.85
C LEU A 251 -24.07 -0.99 -7.66
N ALA A 252 -24.35 0.31 -7.68
CA ALA A 252 -25.73 0.81 -7.60
C ALA A 252 -26.56 0.38 -8.81
N TYR A 253 -26.03 0.54 -10.03
CA TYR A 253 -26.69 0.04 -11.24
C TYR A 253 -26.77 -1.50 -11.27
N TYR A 254 -25.75 -2.20 -10.80
CA TYR A 254 -25.82 -3.66 -10.64
C TYR A 254 -26.97 -4.08 -9.75
N CYS A 255 -27.14 -3.46 -8.59
CA CYS A 255 -28.25 -3.73 -7.69
C CYS A 255 -29.60 -3.41 -8.32
N TRP A 256 -29.71 -2.30 -9.03
CA TRP A 256 -30.94 -1.89 -9.70
C TRP A 256 -31.33 -2.89 -10.80
N GLY A 257 -30.39 -3.27 -11.65
CA GLY A 257 -30.60 -4.27 -12.71
C GLY A 257 -30.95 -5.67 -12.19
N ASN A 258 -30.52 -6.01 -10.96
CA ASN A 258 -30.83 -7.27 -10.29
C ASN A 258 -32.05 -7.19 -9.35
N ASN A 259 -32.94 -6.22 -9.57
CA ASN A 259 -34.19 -6.05 -8.82
C ASN A 259 -34.00 -5.88 -7.30
N LYS A 260 -32.92 -5.15 -6.91
CA LYS A 260 -32.61 -4.77 -5.53
C LYS A 260 -32.72 -3.24 -5.34
N PRO A 261 -33.90 -2.61 -5.53
CA PRO A 261 -34.02 -1.15 -5.58
C PRO A 261 -33.66 -0.46 -4.26
N LYS A 262 -33.85 -1.11 -3.12
CA LYS A 262 -33.47 -0.54 -1.81
C LYS A 262 -31.96 -0.43 -1.66
N GLU A 263 -31.22 -1.45 -2.11
CA GLU A 263 -29.76 -1.42 -2.09
C GLU A 263 -29.21 -0.43 -3.12
N ALA A 264 -29.80 -0.39 -4.33
CA ALA A 264 -29.45 0.57 -5.35
C ALA A 264 -29.61 2.02 -4.85
N PHE A 265 -30.73 2.35 -4.22
CA PHE A 265 -30.95 3.66 -3.62
C PHE A 265 -29.90 3.99 -2.56
N SER A 266 -29.61 3.04 -1.66
CA SER A 266 -28.59 3.22 -0.61
C SER A 266 -27.20 3.52 -1.21
N LEU A 267 -26.82 2.82 -2.27
CA LEU A 267 -25.54 3.01 -2.98
C LEU A 267 -25.49 4.35 -3.73
N PHE A 268 -26.55 4.74 -4.48
CA PHE A 268 -26.62 6.05 -5.13
C PHE A 268 -26.54 7.18 -4.11
N LYS A 269 -27.24 7.04 -2.98
CA LYS A 269 -27.18 8.02 -1.90
C LYS A 269 -25.78 8.09 -1.30
N ARG A 270 -25.15 6.95 -1.01
CA ARG A 270 -23.75 6.88 -0.55
C ARG A 270 -22.79 7.57 -1.52
N ASN A 271 -23.01 7.41 -2.83
CA ASN A 271 -22.17 8.04 -3.84
C ASN A 271 -22.24 9.56 -3.76
N ILE A 272 -23.43 10.13 -3.61
CA ILE A 272 -23.62 11.56 -3.40
C ILE A 272 -23.00 12.03 -2.08
N ASP A 273 -23.21 11.29 -0.99
CA ASP A 273 -22.67 11.64 0.32
C ASP A 273 -21.13 11.67 0.32
N ASN A 274 -20.51 10.74 -0.41
CA ASN A 274 -19.06 10.62 -0.55
C ASN A 274 -18.46 11.61 -1.56
N HIS A 275 -19.22 11.95 -2.62
CA HIS A 275 -18.77 12.78 -3.74
C HIS A 275 -19.75 13.91 -4.02
N PRO A 276 -19.97 14.84 -3.06
CA PRO A 276 -21.03 15.86 -3.14
C PRO A 276 -20.82 16.90 -4.25
N GLN A 277 -19.64 16.92 -4.88
CA GLN A 277 -19.31 17.79 -6.01
C GLN A 277 -19.35 17.05 -7.36
N SER A 278 -19.74 15.79 -7.38
CA SER A 278 -19.85 15.02 -8.63
C SER A 278 -21.21 15.22 -9.30
N GLY A 279 -21.22 15.85 -10.48
CA GLY A 279 -22.40 15.92 -11.35
C GLY A 279 -22.90 14.52 -11.72
N ASN A 280 -21.99 13.58 -12.00
CA ASN A 280 -22.33 12.21 -12.36
C ASN A 280 -23.06 11.45 -11.23
N ALA A 281 -22.69 11.65 -9.98
CA ALA A 281 -23.39 11.02 -8.85
C ALA A 281 -24.85 11.47 -8.74
N PHE A 282 -25.12 12.76 -8.99
CA PHE A 282 -26.48 13.30 -9.04
C PHE A 282 -27.25 12.88 -10.29
N ASP A 283 -26.60 12.80 -11.46
CA ASP A 283 -27.19 12.28 -12.69
C ASP A 283 -27.69 10.85 -12.51
N SER A 284 -26.82 9.97 -11.96
CA SER A 284 -27.16 8.58 -11.70
C SER A 284 -28.33 8.42 -10.68
N MET A 285 -28.39 9.26 -9.66
CA MET A 285 -29.54 9.30 -8.75
C MET A 285 -30.80 9.77 -9.49
N GLY A 286 -30.66 10.71 -10.42
CA GLY A 286 -31.73 11.15 -11.31
C GLY A 286 -32.29 10.01 -12.16
N ASP A 287 -31.40 9.20 -12.75
CA ASP A 287 -31.77 8.01 -13.51
C ASP A 287 -32.58 7.03 -12.65
N PHE A 288 -32.12 6.79 -11.42
CA PHE A 288 -32.83 5.91 -10.47
C PHE A 288 -34.22 6.44 -10.17
N TYR A 289 -34.38 7.72 -9.83
CA TYR A 289 -35.69 8.32 -9.54
C TYR A 289 -36.61 8.34 -10.77
N ALA A 290 -36.09 8.61 -11.96
CA ALA A 290 -36.84 8.54 -13.20
C ALA A 290 -37.38 7.12 -13.46
N GLY A 291 -36.50 6.12 -13.33
CA GLY A 291 -36.84 4.71 -13.53
C GLY A 291 -37.79 4.14 -12.48
N THR A 292 -37.83 4.71 -11.27
CA THR A 292 -38.80 4.35 -10.21
C THR A 292 -40.08 5.19 -10.23
N GLY A 293 -40.25 6.12 -11.19
CA GLY A 293 -41.45 6.94 -11.35
C GLY A 293 -41.50 8.18 -10.45
N GLU A 294 -40.42 8.50 -9.73
CA GLU A 294 -40.34 9.64 -8.81
C GLU A 294 -39.92 10.92 -9.56
N LYS A 295 -40.74 11.31 -10.53
CA LYS A 295 -40.47 12.36 -11.52
C LYS A 295 -39.93 13.66 -10.91
N GLN A 296 -40.51 14.16 -9.81
CA GLN A 296 -40.07 15.41 -9.21
C GLN A 296 -38.65 15.31 -8.62
N LYS A 297 -38.35 14.21 -7.96
CA LYS A 297 -37.01 13.97 -7.44
C LYS A 297 -35.96 13.78 -8.55
N ALA A 298 -36.35 13.15 -9.66
CA ALA A 298 -35.48 13.04 -10.83
C ALA A 298 -35.15 14.42 -11.41
N ILE A 299 -36.12 15.32 -11.54
CA ILE A 299 -35.88 16.70 -11.99
C ILE A 299 -34.93 17.45 -11.06
N GLU A 300 -35.10 17.31 -9.75
CA GLU A 300 -34.20 17.93 -8.75
C GLU A 300 -32.77 17.38 -8.85
N ALA A 301 -32.63 16.07 -8.98
CA ALA A 301 -31.32 15.42 -9.09
C ALA A 301 -30.59 15.83 -10.38
N TYR A 302 -31.25 15.78 -11.54
CA TYR A 302 -30.64 16.22 -12.80
C TYR A 302 -30.32 17.72 -12.79
N SER A 303 -31.19 18.55 -12.21
CA SER A 303 -30.91 19.98 -12.07
C SER A 303 -29.67 20.22 -11.20
N LYS A 304 -29.50 19.48 -10.13
CA LYS A 304 -28.33 19.56 -9.28
C LYS A 304 -27.08 19.07 -10.02
N SER A 305 -27.17 17.98 -10.78
CA SER A 305 -26.11 17.48 -11.66
C SER A 305 -25.60 18.58 -12.62
N LEU A 306 -26.53 19.21 -13.36
CA LEU A 306 -26.23 20.26 -14.33
C LEU A 306 -25.65 21.52 -13.70
N ASN A 307 -26.03 21.86 -12.48
CA ASN A 307 -25.42 22.97 -11.75
C ASN A 307 -23.97 22.71 -11.35
N LEU A 308 -23.59 21.44 -11.18
CA LEU A 308 -22.21 21.03 -10.87
C LEU A 308 -21.41 20.83 -12.15
N GLN A 309 -22.00 20.19 -13.14
CA GLN A 309 -21.37 19.88 -14.41
C GLN A 309 -22.42 19.83 -15.52
N GLU A 310 -22.36 20.79 -16.45
CA GLU A 310 -23.23 20.79 -17.64
C GLU A 310 -22.84 19.66 -18.57
N THR A 311 -23.78 18.74 -18.88
CA THR A 311 -23.62 17.70 -19.88
C THR A 311 -24.83 17.65 -20.80
N ALA A 312 -24.62 17.36 -22.07
CA ALA A 312 -25.70 17.26 -23.04
C ALA A 312 -26.68 16.12 -22.73
N ASP A 313 -26.17 15.00 -22.18
CA ASP A 313 -26.99 13.85 -21.84
C ASP A 313 -27.93 14.14 -20.67
N THR A 314 -27.40 14.66 -19.57
CA THR A 314 -28.23 15.05 -18.40
C THR A 314 -29.24 16.13 -18.80
N ARG A 315 -28.86 17.09 -19.66
CA ARG A 315 -29.75 18.12 -20.16
C ARG A 315 -30.89 17.52 -20.98
N ARG A 316 -30.61 16.57 -21.86
CA ARG A 316 -31.63 15.83 -22.62
C ARG A 316 -32.57 15.10 -21.69
N LYS A 317 -32.09 14.34 -20.72
CA LYS A 317 -32.87 13.59 -19.73
C LYS A 317 -33.83 14.53 -18.97
N LEU A 318 -33.33 15.68 -18.50
CA LEU A 318 -34.15 16.68 -17.81
C LEU A 318 -35.25 17.25 -18.72
N ASN A 319 -34.91 17.63 -19.97
CA ASN A 319 -35.86 18.20 -20.91
C ASN A 319 -36.98 17.20 -21.24
N GLU A 320 -36.68 15.92 -21.41
CA GLU A 320 -37.67 14.87 -21.63
C GLU A 320 -38.66 14.77 -20.46
N LEU A 321 -38.17 14.87 -19.21
CA LEU A 321 -39.07 14.84 -18.03
C LEU A 321 -39.98 16.07 -17.89
N ILE A 322 -39.48 17.25 -18.26
CA ILE A 322 -40.28 18.51 -18.15
C ILE A 322 -41.06 18.83 -19.42
N GLY A 323 -40.98 17.97 -20.47
CA GLY A 323 -41.74 18.14 -21.71
C GLY A 323 -41.20 19.28 -22.59
N LYS A 324 -39.93 19.65 -22.47
CA LYS A 324 -39.26 20.58 -23.38
C LYS A 324 -38.62 19.80 -24.51
N LYS A 325 -38.93 20.20 -25.76
CA LYS A 325 -38.26 19.68 -26.97
C LYS A 325 -36.92 20.34 -27.19
#